data_7ec35f839405551850b2a01ac1a93fe6
#
_entry.id   7ec35f839405551850b2a01ac1a93fe6
#
_cell.length_a   1.000
_cell.length_b   1.000
_cell.length_c   1.000
_cell.angle_alpha   90.00
_cell.angle_beta   90.00
_cell.angle_gamma   90.00
#
_symmetry.space_group_name_H-M   'P 1'
#
loop_
_entity.id
_entity.type
_entity.pdbx_description
1 polymer ?
#
loop_
_entity_poly.entity_id
_entity_poly.type
_entity_poly.pdbx_seq_one_letter_code
_entity_poly.pdbx_strand_id
1 'polypeptide(L)'
;DYEYEDEEGKKRIRYEMIEICDNNYKFSNYDKIKSKFKKYEVKSILNIAVNKLIEQNQLPALFFKFSRKKCEEMCRYIKCNLLNHEELYEINNTFEKIMLKYKDKYEHLSQYQDVYKQLQKGIGYHHSGMIPILKEVVEILFSKGLIKVLFATETFAIGVNMPTKTVIFSDLEKFDNNGLRYLRSDEYNQMAGRA
;
A
#
# COMPACT_ATOMS: atom_id res chain seq x y z
N ASP A 1 -11.26 -1.21 -17.84
CA ASP A 1 -12.05 -0.05 -17.41
C ASP A 1 -12.56 0.68 -18.64
N TYR A 2 -13.82 0.96 -18.71
CA TYR A 2 -14.40 1.83 -19.72
C TYR A 2 -15.40 2.79 -19.07
N GLU A 3 -15.40 4.02 -19.57
CA GLU A 3 -16.40 5.02 -19.18
C GLU A 3 -17.73 4.68 -19.87
N TYR A 4 -18.81 4.71 -19.11
CA TYR A 4 -20.16 4.64 -19.63
C TYR A 4 -21.03 5.71 -18.92
N GLU A 5 -22.09 6.14 -19.55
CA GLU A 5 -23.10 6.98 -18.94
C GLU A 5 -24.20 6.09 -18.36
N ASP A 6 -24.54 6.30 -17.08
CA ASP A 6 -25.69 5.64 -16.47
C ASP A 6 -27.03 6.26 -16.95
N GLU A 7 -28.14 5.71 -16.52
CA GLU A 7 -29.48 6.18 -16.90
C GLU A 7 -29.77 7.62 -16.46
N GLU A 8 -28.97 8.18 -15.54
CA GLU A 8 -29.04 9.57 -15.09
C GLU A 8 -28.05 10.49 -15.83
N GLY A 9 -27.36 10.00 -16.85
CA GLY A 9 -26.35 10.75 -17.64
C GLY A 9 -25.05 11.03 -16.89
N LYS A 10 -24.79 10.32 -15.78
CA LYS A 10 -23.54 10.45 -15.03
C LYS A 10 -22.49 9.50 -15.57
N LYS A 11 -21.30 10.03 -15.85
CA LYS A 11 -20.17 9.21 -16.24
C LYS A 11 -19.74 8.31 -15.08
N ARG A 12 -19.74 7.02 -15.32
CA ARG A 12 -19.26 6.00 -14.39
C ARG A 12 -18.15 5.17 -15.04
N ILE A 13 -17.31 4.59 -14.20
CA ILE A 13 -16.24 3.69 -14.63
C ILE A 13 -16.65 2.27 -14.23
N ARG A 14 -16.74 1.38 -15.21
CA ARG A 14 -16.95 -0.04 -14.96
C ARG A 14 -15.59 -0.74 -14.83
N TYR A 15 -15.43 -1.46 -13.74
CA TYR A 15 -14.23 -2.26 -13.48
C TYR A 15 -14.52 -3.71 -13.85
N GLU A 16 -13.66 -4.28 -14.66
CA GLU A 16 -13.67 -5.72 -14.95
C GLU A 16 -12.40 -6.34 -14.35
N MET A 17 -12.56 -7.48 -13.69
CA MET A 17 -11.41 -8.29 -13.31
C MET A 17 -10.89 -8.99 -14.57
N ILE A 18 -9.63 -8.75 -14.90
CA ILE A 18 -8.95 -9.35 -16.03
C ILE A 18 -7.81 -10.22 -15.50
N GLU A 19 -7.79 -11.46 -15.90
CA GLU A 19 -6.69 -12.35 -15.60
C GLU A 19 -5.43 -11.87 -16.33
N ILE A 20 -4.40 -11.48 -15.57
CA ILE A 20 -3.15 -10.92 -16.09
C ILE A 20 -2.04 -11.94 -16.25
N CYS A 21 -2.16 -13.09 -15.61
CA CYS A 21 -1.26 -14.22 -15.77
C CYS A 21 -2.04 -15.51 -15.96
N ASP A 22 -1.44 -16.49 -16.64
CA ASP A 22 -1.98 -17.83 -16.76
C ASP A 22 -1.62 -18.70 -15.53
N ASN A 23 -2.10 -19.96 -15.51
CA ASN A 23 -1.81 -20.93 -14.44
C ASN A 23 -0.31 -21.26 -14.28
N ASN A 24 0.52 -20.87 -15.24
CA ASN A 24 1.98 -20.98 -15.19
C ASN A 24 2.67 -19.67 -14.81
N TYR A 25 1.91 -18.68 -14.32
CA TYR A 25 2.38 -17.34 -13.94
C TYR A 25 3.07 -16.57 -15.06
N LYS A 26 2.65 -16.79 -16.31
CA LYS A 26 3.12 -16.00 -17.47
C LYS A 26 2.28 -14.72 -17.57
N PHE A 27 2.95 -13.58 -17.49
CA PHE A 27 2.31 -12.25 -17.53
C PHE A 27 2.05 -11.72 -18.95
N SER A 28 1.84 -12.60 -19.94
CA SER A 28 1.62 -12.21 -21.34
C SER A 28 0.42 -11.28 -21.54
N ASN A 29 -0.61 -11.38 -20.70
CA ASN A 29 -1.77 -10.50 -20.75
C ASN A 29 -1.48 -9.13 -20.11
N TYR A 30 -0.59 -9.07 -19.11
CA TYR A 30 -0.23 -7.83 -18.43
C TYR A 30 0.33 -6.78 -19.39
N ASP A 31 1.25 -7.16 -20.27
CA ASP A 31 1.84 -6.23 -21.25
C ASP A 31 0.80 -5.72 -22.25
N LYS A 32 -0.11 -6.60 -22.70
CA LYS A 32 -1.22 -6.22 -23.59
C LYS A 32 -2.15 -5.22 -22.92
N ILE A 33 -2.46 -5.44 -21.64
CA ILE A 33 -3.32 -4.56 -20.84
C ILE A 33 -2.60 -3.24 -20.61
N LYS A 34 -1.35 -3.27 -20.11
CA LYS A 34 -0.52 -2.10 -19.82
C LYS A 34 -0.39 -1.17 -21.04
N SER A 35 -0.30 -1.72 -22.25
CA SER A 35 -0.20 -0.94 -23.49
C SER A 35 -1.52 -0.24 -23.87
N LYS A 36 -2.67 -0.76 -23.45
CA LYS A 36 -4.00 -0.23 -23.76
C LYS A 36 -4.46 0.87 -22.79
N PHE A 37 -3.93 0.89 -21.57
CA PHE A 37 -4.36 1.87 -20.59
C PHE A 37 -3.65 3.21 -20.81
N LYS A 38 -4.45 4.28 -21.02
CA LYS A 38 -3.95 5.65 -20.92
C LYS A 38 -3.38 5.87 -19.53
N LYS A 39 -2.35 6.70 -19.40
CA LYS A 39 -1.78 7.11 -18.13
C LYS A 39 -2.82 7.90 -17.33
N TYR A 40 -3.61 7.21 -16.53
CA TYR A 40 -4.40 7.88 -15.49
C TYR A 40 -3.46 8.42 -14.41
N GLU A 41 -3.84 9.51 -13.78
CA GLU A 41 -3.10 10.06 -12.66
C GLU A 41 -3.13 9.04 -11.50
N VAL A 42 -1.97 8.55 -11.10
CA VAL A 42 -1.80 7.52 -10.04
C VAL A 42 -2.56 7.88 -8.77
N LYS A 43 -2.56 9.17 -8.41
CA LYS A 43 -3.27 9.69 -7.25
C LYS A 43 -4.78 9.45 -7.31
N SER A 44 -5.39 9.64 -8.48
CA SER A 44 -6.83 9.43 -8.68
C SER A 44 -7.19 7.95 -8.60
N ILE A 45 -6.44 7.10 -9.31
CA ILE A 45 -6.63 5.63 -9.28
C ILE A 45 -6.50 5.09 -7.86
N LEU A 46 -5.50 5.54 -7.12
CA LEU A 46 -5.23 5.06 -5.78
C LEU A 46 -6.37 5.40 -4.81
N ASN A 47 -6.92 6.61 -4.86
CA ASN A 47 -8.06 6.99 -4.03
C ASN A 47 -9.33 6.21 -4.39
N ILE A 48 -9.56 5.96 -5.69
CA ILE A 48 -10.67 5.10 -6.14
C ILE A 48 -10.50 3.67 -5.61
N ALA A 49 -9.29 3.10 -5.73
CA ALA A 49 -9.00 1.75 -5.23
C ALA A 49 -9.22 1.65 -3.71
N VAL A 50 -8.73 2.61 -2.93
CA VAL A 50 -8.92 2.62 -1.48
C VAL A 50 -10.40 2.75 -1.11
N ASN A 51 -11.16 3.62 -1.77
CA ASN A 51 -12.61 3.73 -1.54
C ASN A 51 -13.33 2.41 -1.84
N LYS A 52 -12.94 1.72 -2.92
CA LYS A 52 -13.51 0.41 -3.27
C LYS A 52 -13.21 -0.64 -2.21
N LEU A 53 -11.99 -0.66 -1.65
CA LEU A 53 -11.62 -1.56 -0.55
C LEU A 53 -12.43 -1.28 0.72
N ILE A 54 -12.75 -0.01 1.01
CA ILE A 54 -13.62 0.38 2.13
C ILE A 54 -15.03 -0.16 1.90
N GLU A 55 -15.63 0.12 0.74
CA GLU A 55 -16.99 -0.32 0.37
C GLU A 55 -17.15 -1.85 0.45
N GLN A 56 -16.10 -2.59 0.07
CA GLN A 56 -16.10 -4.05 0.04
C GLN A 56 -15.63 -4.70 1.35
N ASN A 57 -15.33 -3.91 2.39
CA ASN A 57 -14.79 -4.39 3.67
C ASN A 57 -13.50 -5.24 3.49
N GLN A 58 -12.61 -4.81 2.58
CA GLN A 58 -11.37 -5.48 2.20
C GLN A 58 -10.10 -4.87 2.86
N LEU A 59 -10.27 -4.08 3.91
CA LEU A 59 -9.17 -3.56 4.73
C LEU A 59 -8.92 -4.47 5.95
N PRO A 60 -7.69 -4.61 6.44
CA PRO A 60 -6.45 -3.94 6.00
C PRO A 60 -5.94 -4.44 4.65
N ALA A 61 -5.35 -3.52 3.87
CA ALA A 61 -4.76 -3.81 2.57
C ALA A 61 -3.26 -3.49 2.53
N LEU A 62 -2.50 -4.37 1.89
CA LEU A 62 -1.06 -4.24 1.67
C LEU A 62 -0.78 -3.99 0.18
N PHE A 63 -0.18 -2.84 -0.12
CA PHE A 63 0.22 -2.45 -1.48
C PHE A 63 1.72 -2.67 -1.66
N PHE A 64 2.10 -3.55 -2.55
CA PHE A 64 3.50 -3.71 -2.93
C PHE A 64 3.91 -2.72 -4.02
N LYS A 65 4.99 -1.98 -3.73
CA LYS A 65 5.61 -1.02 -4.65
C LYS A 65 7.13 -1.11 -4.52
N PHE A 66 7.83 -1.47 -5.60
CA PHE A 66 9.26 -1.79 -5.57
C PHE A 66 10.17 -0.55 -5.66
N SER A 67 9.72 0.56 -5.11
CA SER A 67 10.47 1.81 -4.98
C SER A 67 10.16 2.47 -3.65
N ARG A 68 11.20 2.69 -2.82
CA ARG A 68 11.08 3.36 -1.51
C ARG A 68 10.38 4.71 -1.62
N LYS A 69 10.88 5.57 -2.52
CA LYS A 69 10.30 6.89 -2.77
C LYS A 69 8.84 6.83 -3.20
N LYS A 70 8.49 5.86 -4.06
CA LYS A 70 7.10 5.69 -4.51
C LYS A 70 6.17 5.16 -3.41
N CYS A 71 6.64 4.33 -2.49
CA CYS A 71 5.87 3.93 -1.30
C CYS A 71 5.45 5.16 -0.49
N GLU A 72 6.40 6.06 -0.20
CA GLU A 72 6.12 7.30 0.52
C GLU A 72 5.18 8.23 -0.24
N GLU A 73 5.40 8.43 -1.55
CA GLU A 73 4.54 9.27 -2.39
C GLU A 73 3.10 8.74 -2.44
N MET A 74 2.91 7.44 -2.65
CA MET A 74 1.58 6.82 -2.72
C MET A 74 0.84 6.94 -1.38
N CYS A 75 1.54 6.78 -0.27
CA CYS A 75 1.01 7.00 1.06
C CYS A 75 0.43 8.42 1.21
N ARG A 76 1.16 9.44 0.75
CA ARG A 76 0.72 10.85 0.79
C ARG A 76 -0.45 11.16 -0.15
N TYR A 77 -0.65 10.37 -1.21
CA TYR A 77 -1.73 10.60 -2.16
C TYR A 77 -3.12 10.24 -1.61
N ILE A 78 -3.21 9.38 -0.61
CA ILE A 78 -4.48 9.03 0.02
C ILE A 78 -5.00 10.19 0.86
N LYS A 79 -6.24 10.60 0.55
CA LYS A 79 -6.86 11.77 1.17
C LYS A 79 -7.79 11.43 2.34
N CYS A 80 -8.41 10.25 2.31
CA CYS A 80 -9.37 9.84 3.33
C CYS A 80 -8.71 9.53 4.67
N ASN A 81 -9.47 9.72 5.73
CA ASN A 81 -9.15 9.21 7.06
C ASN A 81 -9.84 7.83 7.20
N LEU A 82 -9.08 6.82 7.63
CA LEU A 82 -9.54 5.44 7.73
C LEU A 82 -9.79 4.99 9.18
N LEU A 83 -9.63 5.90 10.14
CA LEU A 83 -9.70 5.62 11.57
C LEU A 83 -10.94 6.22 12.21
N ASN A 84 -11.46 5.52 13.19
CA ASN A 84 -12.36 6.09 14.17
C ASN A 84 -11.57 6.78 15.31
N HIS A 85 -12.28 7.41 16.28
CA HIS A 85 -11.66 8.15 17.37
C HIS A 85 -10.85 7.26 18.33
N GLU A 86 -11.31 6.05 18.59
CA GLU A 86 -10.64 5.11 19.50
C GLU A 86 -9.34 4.59 18.87
N GLU A 87 -9.39 4.23 17.59
CA GLU A 87 -8.22 3.80 16.85
C GLU A 87 -7.16 4.89 16.73
N LEU A 88 -7.58 6.14 16.49
CA LEU A 88 -6.67 7.29 16.45
C LEU A 88 -6.01 7.53 17.82
N TYR A 89 -6.76 7.42 18.91
CA TYR A 89 -6.22 7.52 20.26
C TYR A 89 -5.18 6.42 20.53
N GLU A 90 -5.48 5.18 20.14
CA GLU A 90 -4.55 4.05 20.33
C GLU A 90 -3.26 4.21 19.50
N ILE A 91 -3.36 4.72 18.27
CA ILE A 91 -2.18 5.03 17.44
C ILE A 91 -1.30 6.07 18.13
N ASN A 92 -1.90 7.20 18.55
CA ASN A 92 -1.14 8.26 19.18
C ASN A 92 -0.45 7.77 20.46
N ASN A 93 -1.17 7.07 21.31
CA ASN A 93 -0.65 6.54 22.57
C ASN A 93 0.49 5.52 22.34
N THR A 94 0.29 4.61 21.37
CA THR A 94 1.32 3.60 21.01
C THR A 94 2.56 4.27 20.43
N PHE A 95 2.37 5.22 19.51
CA PHE A 95 3.46 5.97 18.90
C PHE A 95 4.27 6.74 19.93
N GLU A 96 3.60 7.53 20.77
CA GLU A 96 4.26 8.33 21.81
C GLU A 96 5.01 7.45 22.81
N LYS A 97 4.40 6.35 23.26
CA LYS A 97 5.03 5.41 24.20
C LYS A 97 6.32 4.80 23.64
N ILE A 98 6.32 4.37 22.37
CA ILE A 98 7.52 3.79 21.75
C ILE A 98 8.55 4.85 21.48
N MET A 99 8.12 6.02 21.00
CA MET A 99 9.03 7.11 20.61
C MET A 99 9.55 7.94 21.77
N LEU A 100 9.02 7.78 22.99
CA LEU A 100 9.37 8.59 24.16
C LEU A 100 10.89 8.68 24.38
N LYS A 101 11.61 7.56 24.26
CA LYS A 101 13.07 7.48 24.44
C LYS A 101 13.87 8.04 23.25
N TYR A 102 13.21 8.22 22.11
CA TYR A 102 13.85 8.57 20.84
C TYR A 102 13.40 9.93 20.30
N LYS A 103 12.47 10.59 20.99
CA LYS A 103 11.84 11.82 20.54
C LYS A 103 12.86 12.89 20.23
N ASP A 104 13.68 13.26 21.20
CA ASP A 104 14.70 14.31 21.04
C ASP A 104 15.67 14.04 19.88
N LYS A 105 15.91 12.75 19.59
CA LYS A 105 16.81 12.32 18.51
C LYS A 105 16.18 12.41 17.13
N TYR A 106 14.89 12.17 17.01
CA TYR A 106 14.24 11.95 15.70
C TYR A 106 13.10 12.91 15.36
N GLU A 107 12.52 13.64 16.34
CA GLU A 107 11.33 14.47 16.07
C GLU A 107 11.56 15.59 15.04
N HIS A 108 12.78 16.07 14.90
CA HIS A 108 13.18 17.09 13.93
C HIS A 108 13.32 16.55 12.50
N LEU A 109 13.34 15.24 12.33
CA LEU A 109 13.51 14.61 11.01
C LEU A 109 12.20 14.58 10.23
N SER A 110 12.28 14.92 8.95
CA SER A 110 11.11 14.92 8.05
C SER A 110 10.42 13.54 7.98
N GLN A 111 11.19 12.45 8.03
CA GLN A 111 10.62 11.10 8.02
C GLN A 111 9.79 10.80 9.28
N TYR A 112 10.22 11.27 10.45
CA TYR A 112 9.45 11.12 11.70
C TYR A 112 8.09 11.81 11.58
N GLN A 113 8.09 13.07 11.16
CA GLN A 113 6.88 13.87 11.02
C GLN A 113 5.94 13.30 9.95
N ASP A 114 6.50 12.87 8.81
CA ASP A 114 5.70 12.27 7.74
C ASP A 114 5.06 10.96 8.16
N VAL A 115 5.82 10.03 8.75
CA VAL A 115 5.30 8.76 9.25
C VAL A 115 4.18 9.01 10.26
N TYR A 116 4.40 9.85 11.27
CA TYR A 116 3.39 10.15 12.27
C TYR A 116 2.10 10.72 11.65
N LYS A 117 2.25 11.69 10.74
CA LYS A 117 1.11 12.28 10.01
C LYS A 117 0.29 11.27 9.22
N GLN A 118 0.95 10.28 8.58
CA GLN A 118 0.23 9.26 7.82
C GLN A 118 -0.44 8.25 8.75
N LEU A 119 0.23 7.85 9.82
CA LEU A 119 -0.34 6.95 10.83
C LEU A 119 -1.64 7.49 11.43
N GLN A 120 -1.74 8.80 11.67
CA GLN A 120 -2.98 9.43 12.14
C GLN A 120 -4.18 9.32 11.19
N LYS A 121 -3.95 8.89 9.94
CA LYS A 121 -5.01 8.55 8.97
C LYS A 121 -5.29 7.04 8.87
N GLY A 122 -4.55 6.20 9.58
CA GLY A 122 -4.56 4.75 9.41
C GLY A 122 -3.81 4.26 8.18
N ILE A 123 -2.84 5.05 7.71
CA ILE A 123 -2.06 4.78 6.51
C ILE A 123 -0.58 4.71 6.90
N GLY A 124 0.17 3.82 6.29
CA GLY A 124 1.60 3.69 6.55
C GLY A 124 2.40 3.32 5.32
N TYR A 125 3.72 3.40 5.46
CA TYR A 125 4.66 2.85 4.49
C TYR A 125 5.79 2.11 5.23
N HIS A 126 6.39 1.14 4.55
CA HIS A 126 7.45 0.31 5.12
C HIS A 126 8.48 -0.07 4.06
N HIS A 127 9.73 0.29 4.29
CA HIS A 127 10.85 -0.08 3.42
C HIS A 127 12.19 -0.01 4.16
N SER A 128 13.22 -0.61 3.58
CA SER A 128 14.56 -0.71 4.21
C SER A 128 15.29 0.63 4.43
N GLY A 129 14.82 1.72 3.84
CA GLY A 129 15.40 3.07 4.03
C GLY A 129 14.79 3.85 5.19
N MET A 130 13.88 3.26 5.96
CA MET A 130 13.30 3.91 7.13
C MET A 130 14.22 3.80 8.36
N ILE A 131 14.06 4.77 9.25
CA ILE A 131 14.66 4.71 10.60
C ILE A 131 14.13 3.45 11.29
N PRO A 132 15.02 2.59 11.87
CA PRO A 132 14.64 1.28 12.40
C PRO A 132 13.47 1.32 13.39
N ILE A 133 13.49 2.26 14.33
CA ILE A 133 12.41 2.39 15.32
C ILE A 133 11.08 2.79 14.67
N LEU A 134 11.07 3.60 13.62
CA LEU A 134 9.84 3.95 12.89
C LEU A 134 9.28 2.75 12.12
N LYS A 135 10.16 1.88 11.59
CA LYS A 135 9.74 0.59 11.00
C LYS A 135 9.03 -0.27 12.02
N GLU A 136 9.63 -0.43 13.20
CA GLU A 136 9.06 -1.21 14.31
C GLU A 136 7.68 -0.67 14.72
N VAL A 137 7.53 0.65 14.84
CA VAL A 137 6.23 1.27 15.12
C VAL A 137 5.19 0.91 14.05
N VAL A 138 5.54 1.01 12.77
CA VAL A 138 4.63 0.65 11.66
C VAL A 138 4.26 -0.82 11.74
N GLU A 139 5.20 -1.72 11.99
CA GLU A 139 4.98 -3.16 12.13
C GLU A 139 4.02 -3.48 13.30
N ILE A 140 4.24 -2.85 14.47
CA ILE A 140 3.36 -3.01 15.63
C ILE A 140 1.95 -2.51 15.35
N LEU A 141 1.81 -1.31 14.78
CA LEU A 141 0.49 -0.73 14.51
C LEU A 141 -0.26 -1.50 13.40
N PHE A 142 0.45 -2.02 12.41
CA PHE A 142 -0.16 -2.86 11.38
C PHE A 142 -0.60 -4.21 11.94
N SER A 143 0.21 -4.86 12.77
CA SER A 143 -0.16 -6.13 13.43
C SER A 143 -1.40 -6.01 14.34
N LYS A 144 -1.63 -4.83 14.91
CA LYS A 144 -2.86 -4.50 15.67
C LYS A 144 -4.06 -4.16 14.78
N GLY A 145 -3.92 -4.13 13.46
CA GLY A 145 -4.98 -3.74 12.53
C GLY A 145 -5.32 -2.25 12.54
N LEU A 146 -4.47 -1.41 13.12
CA LEU A 146 -4.65 0.04 13.22
C LEU A 146 -4.24 0.76 11.93
N ILE A 147 -3.26 0.22 11.19
CA ILE A 147 -2.97 0.67 9.83
C ILE A 147 -3.87 -0.08 8.87
N LYS A 148 -4.74 0.64 8.16
CA LYS A 148 -5.72 0.08 7.23
C LYS A 148 -5.15 -0.08 5.82
N VAL A 149 -4.20 0.78 5.43
CA VAL A 149 -3.50 0.73 4.15
C VAL A 149 -2.01 0.87 4.38
N LEU A 150 -1.25 -0.12 3.96
CA LEU A 150 0.21 -0.12 4.07
C LEU A 150 0.85 -0.22 2.68
N PHE A 151 1.77 0.69 2.37
CA PHE A 151 2.63 0.62 1.19
C PHE A 151 3.98 0.04 1.57
N ALA A 152 4.40 -1.04 0.92
CA ALA A 152 5.66 -1.70 1.29
C ALA A 152 6.47 -2.16 0.07
N THR A 153 7.78 -2.24 0.27
CA THR A 153 8.67 -2.98 -0.65
C THR A 153 8.67 -4.47 -0.30
N GLU A 154 9.28 -5.29 -1.14
CA GLU A 154 9.36 -6.75 -0.97
C GLU A 154 9.92 -7.19 0.39
N THR A 155 10.74 -6.37 1.04
CA THR A 155 11.35 -6.70 2.35
C THR A 155 10.31 -6.88 3.46
N PHE A 156 9.13 -6.33 3.31
CA PHE A 156 8.03 -6.51 4.25
C PHE A 156 7.38 -7.91 4.16
N ALA A 157 7.55 -8.59 3.03
CA ALA A 157 7.01 -9.94 2.83
C ALA A 157 7.65 -11.01 3.73
N ILE A 158 8.75 -10.68 4.42
CA ILE A 158 9.54 -11.61 5.23
C ILE A 158 9.20 -11.46 6.71
N GLY A 159 8.48 -12.41 7.30
CA GLY A 159 8.59 -12.69 8.73
C GLY A 159 7.47 -12.29 9.68
N VAL A 160 6.36 -11.67 9.29
CA VAL A 160 5.31 -11.30 10.26
C VAL A 160 3.93 -11.79 9.79
N ASN A 161 3.22 -12.47 10.69
CA ASN A 161 1.81 -12.82 10.46
C ASN A 161 0.98 -11.55 10.69
N MET A 162 0.42 -10.97 9.63
CA MET A 162 -0.26 -9.68 9.64
C MET A 162 -1.75 -9.84 9.30
N PRO A 163 -2.65 -9.03 9.85
CA PRO A 163 -4.09 -9.12 9.60
C PRO A 163 -4.47 -8.54 8.22
N THR A 164 -3.80 -8.98 7.15
CA THR A 164 -4.02 -8.49 5.79
C THR A 164 -5.19 -9.22 5.16
N LYS A 165 -6.18 -8.49 4.63
CA LYS A 165 -7.29 -9.07 3.86
C LYS A 165 -7.05 -8.99 2.36
N THR A 166 -6.27 -8.01 1.90
CA THR A 166 -6.04 -7.77 0.48
C THR A 166 -4.59 -7.41 0.20
N VAL A 167 -4.02 -8.07 -0.79
CA VAL A 167 -2.70 -7.72 -1.32
C VAL A 167 -2.87 -7.13 -2.72
N ILE A 168 -2.23 -5.99 -2.97
CA ILE A 168 -2.26 -5.29 -4.25
C ILE A 168 -0.84 -5.06 -4.74
N PHE A 169 -0.59 -5.49 -5.97
CA PHE A 169 0.66 -5.21 -6.66
C PHE A 169 0.47 -3.96 -7.53
N SER A 170 1.15 -2.88 -7.18
CA SER A 170 1.14 -1.65 -7.99
C SER A 170 1.96 -1.79 -9.26
N ASP A 171 2.94 -2.69 -9.26
CA ASP A 171 3.76 -3.11 -10.39
C ASP A 171 4.05 -4.60 -10.27
N LEU A 172 4.27 -5.25 -11.40
CA LEU A 172 4.79 -6.63 -11.48
C LEU A 172 6.25 -6.67 -11.91
N GLU A 173 6.85 -5.51 -12.10
CA GLU A 173 8.26 -5.34 -12.50
C GLU A 173 9.04 -4.69 -11.37
N LYS A 174 10.26 -5.18 -11.15
CA LYS A 174 11.21 -4.61 -10.20
C LYS A 174 12.61 -4.50 -10.80
N PHE A 175 13.41 -3.58 -10.26
CA PHE A 175 14.83 -3.49 -10.57
C PHE A 175 15.64 -4.45 -9.71
N ASP A 176 16.58 -5.14 -10.35
CA ASP A 176 17.66 -5.88 -9.70
C ASP A 176 19.01 -5.46 -10.27
N ASN A 177 20.07 -6.22 -9.95
CA ASN A 177 21.42 -5.93 -10.43
C ASN A 177 21.58 -6.00 -11.96
N ASN A 178 20.66 -6.67 -12.67
CA ASN A 178 20.67 -6.88 -14.12
C ASN A 178 19.69 -5.95 -14.85
N GLY A 179 18.97 -5.10 -14.13
CA GLY A 179 17.99 -4.16 -14.70
C GLY A 179 16.55 -4.43 -14.31
N LEU A 180 15.60 -3.97 -15.13
CA LEU A 180 14.17 -4.14 -14.92
C LEU A 180 13.75 -5.57 -15.34
N ARG A 181 13.08 -6.28 -14.44
CA ARG A 181 12.52 -7.61 -14.71
C ARG A 181 11.18 -7.83 -14.05
N TYR A 182 10.41 -8.79 -14.51
CA TYR A 182 9.22 -9.25 -13.80
C TYR A 182 9.58 -9.95 -12.48
N LEU A 183 8.60 -9.94 -11.56
CA LEU A 183 8.64 -10.77 -10.37
C LEU A 183 8.78 -12.25 -10.77
N ARG A 184 9.59 -12.97 -10.02
CA ARG A 184 9.61 -14.43 -10.10
C ARG A 184 8.39 -15.00 -9.39
N SER A 185 8.01 -16.24 -9.73
CA SER A 185 6.85 -16.92 -9.14
C SER A 185 6.99 -17.07 -7.62
N ASP A 186 8.21 -17.36 -7.14
CA ASP A 186 8.49 -17.45 -5.69
C ASP A 186 8.30 -16.11 -4.97
N GLU A 187 8.80 -15.02 -5.56
CA GLU A 187 8.62 -13.66 -5.02
C GLU A 187 7.13 -13.27 -4.99
N TYR A 188 6.42 -13.53 -6.10
CA TYR A 188 4.99 -13.25 -6.20
C TYR A 188 4.19 -14.02 -5.13
N ASN A 189 4.40 -15.35 -5.05
CA ASN A 189 3.69 -16.20 -4.10
C ASN A 189 3.97 -15.82 -2.64
N GLN A 190 5.22 -15.48 -2.31
CA GLN A 190 5.59 -15.03 -0.98
C GLN A 190 4.88 -13.74 -0.57
N MET A 191 4.71 -12.83 -1.51
CA MET A 191 4.00 -11.56 -1.27
C MET A 191 2.47 -11.73 -1.30
N ALA A 192 1.94 -12.48 -2.27
CA ALA A 192 0.50 -12.73 -2.40
C ALA A 192 -0.05 -13.54 -1.21
N GLY A 193 0.73 -14.47 -0.68
CA GLY A 193 0.37 -15.27 0.51
C GLY A 193 0.31 -14.49 1.83
N ARG A 194 0.30 -13.16 1.80
CA ARG A 194 0.07 -12.29 2.95
C ARG A 194 -1.39 -11.90 3.16
N ALA A 195 -2.26 -12.16 2.16
CA ALA A 195 -3.70 -11.99 2.28
C ALA A 195 -4.37 -13.23 2.87
#